data_f7a4aaed53b149c13dee4a197da0d111
#
_entry.id   f7a4aaed53b149c13dee4a197da0d111
#
_cell.length_a   1.000
_cell.length_b   1.000
_cell.length_c   1.000
_cell.angle_alpha   90.00
_cell.angle_beta   90.00
_cell.angle_gamma   90.00
#
_symmetry.space_group_name_H-M   'P 1'
#
loop_
_entity.id
_entity.type
_entity.pdbx_description
1 polymer ?
#
loop_
_entity_poly.entity_id
_entity_poly.type
_entity_poly.pdbx_seq_one_letter_code
_entity_poly.pdbx_strand_id
1 'polypeptide(L)'
;MTIWNADQTYNKKGMEKYLTWLLDNGAQSISICGSTGENVAMNMEEQREIIGHVASFLNGQVPLICGTGGVMVILPYYLNPHKKAVMQHFRDIRAALDIRMMIYNNPWFLPL
;
A
#
# COMPACT_ATOMS: atom_id res chain seq x y z
N MET A 1 -6.42 -5.58 1.30
CA MET A 1 -6.78 -6.46 2.45
C MET A 1 -5.92 -7.71 2.38
N THR A 2 -5.49 -8.27 3.52
CA THR A 2 -4.82 -9.58 3.60
C THR A 2 -5.83 -10.62 4.07
N ILE A 3 -5.78 -11.82 3.52
CA ILE A 3 -6.75 -12.88 3.86
C ILE A 3 -6.09 -13.87 4.83
N TRP A 4 -6.71 -14.02 5.99
CA TRP A 4 -6.24 -14.89 7.07
C TRP A 4 -7.16 -16.08 7.29
N ASN A 5 -6.61 -17.18 7.80
CA ASN A 5 -7.37 -18.30 8.34
C ASN A 5 -7.93 -17.94 9.73
N ALA A 6 -8.86 -18.76 10.23
CA ALA A 6 -9.43 -18.56 11.58
C ALA A 6 -8.38 -18.69 12.71
N ASP A 7 -7.28 -19.41 12.47
CA ASP A 7 -6.16 -19.57 13.38
C ASP A 7 -5.09 -18.47 13.23
N GLN A 8 -5.40 -17.40 12.48
CA GLN A 8 -4.54 -16.24 12.21
C GLN A 8 -3.31 -16.55 11.34
N THR A 9 -3.25 -17.70 10.69
CA THR A 9 -2.23 -17.97 9.68
C THR A 9 -2.62 -17.38 8.32
N TYR A 10 -1.63 -17.10 7.47
CA TYR A 10 -1.86 -16.56 6.13
C TYR A 10 -2.59 -17.54 5.21
N ASN A 11 -3.71 -17.11 4.65
CA ASN A 11 -4.54 -17.93 3.76
C ASN A 11 -4.17 -17.70 2.29
N LYS A 12 -3.20 -18.45 1.78
CA LYS A 12 -2.73 -18.33 0.38
C LYS A 12 -3.86 -18.52 -0.64
N LYS A 13 -4.66 -19.58 -0.50
CA LYS A 13 -5.77 -19.88 -1.44
C LYS A 13 -6.86 -18.81 -1.41
N GLY A 14 -7.17 -18.30 -0.23
CA GLY A 14 -8.11 -17.19 -0.06
C GLY A 14 -7.58 -15.91 -0.72
N MET A 15 -6.30 -15.64 -0.57
CA MET A 15 -5.64 -14.49 -1.19
C MET A 15 -5.63 -14.60 -2.72
N GLU A 16 -5.31 -15.76 -3.29
CA GLU A 16 -5.37 -16.01 -4.73
C GLU A 16 -6.76 -15.76 -5.31
N LYS A 17 -7.81 -16.27 -4.67
CA LYS A 17 -9.20 -16.01 -5.07
C LYS A 17 -9.54 -14.53 -5.06
N TYR A 18 -9.11 -13.83 -4.01
CA TYR A 18 -9.33 -12.39 -3.88
C TYR A 18 -8.60 -11.59 -4.97
N LEU A 19 -7.34 -11.94 -5.24
CA LEU A 19 -6.55 -11.31 -6.31
C LEU A 19 -7.16 -11.57 -7.69
N THR A 20 -7.59 -12.81 -7.97
CA THR A 20 -8.29 -13.15 -9.21
C THR A 20 -9.53 -12.30 -9.37
N TRP A 21 -10.35 -12.21 -8.33
CA TRP A 21 -11.55 -11.37 -8.36
C TRP A 21 -11.23 -9.90 -8.64
N LEU A 22 -10.17 -9.34 -8.03
CA LEU A 22 -9.73 -7.97 -8.30
C LEU A 22 -9.33 -7.78 -9.76
N LEU A 23 -8.54 -8.69 -10.32
CA LEU A 23 -8.08 -8.63 -11.71
C LEU A 23 -9.25 -8.74 -12.69
N ASP A 24 -10.18 -9.67 -12.45
CA ASP A 24 -11.38 -9.87 -13.26
C ASP A 24 -12.30 -8.63 -13.24
N ASN A 25 -12.25 -7.84 -12.16
CA ASN A 25 -12.99 -6.59 -12.03
C ASN A 25 -12.16 -5.34 -12.43
N GLY A 26 -11.07 -5.52 -13.16
CA GLY A 26 -10.35 -4.44 -13.82
C GLY A 26 -9.32 -3.73 -12.95
N ALA A 27 -8.81 -4.36 -11.89
CA ALA A 27 -7.71 -3.80 -11.12
C ALA A 27 -6.45 -3.67 -11.99
N GLN A 28 -5.92 -2.47 -12.12
CA GLN A 28 -4.73 -2.17 -12.93
C GLN A 28 -3.43 -2.17 -12.12
N SER A 29 -3.51 -2.29 -10.82
CA SER A 29 -2.39 -2.44 -9.90
C SER A 29 -2.87 -3.05 -8.59
N ILE A 30 -1.98 -3.73 -7.88
CA ILE A 30 -2.26 -4.32 -6.56
C ILE A 30 -1.33 -3.69 -5.53
N SER A 31 -1.90 -3.25 -4.42
CA SER A 31 -1.12 -2.79 -3.26
C SER A 31 -1.34 -3.72 -2.07
N ILE A 32 -0.24 -4.21 -1.50
CA ILE A 32 -0.23 -5.11 -0.33
C ILE A 32 0.64 -4.56 0.78
N CYS A 33 0.49 -5.11 1.97
CA CYS A 33 1.24 -4.67 3.16
C CYS A 33 1.14 -3.17 3.43
N GLY A 34 0.02 -2.55 3.06
CA GLY A 34 -0.37 -1.21 3.52
C GLY A 34 -1.09 -1.27 4.87
N SER A 35 -1.53 -0.12 5.40
CA SER A 35 -2.30 -0.07 6.65
C SER A 35 -3.60 -0.88 6.59
N THR A 36 -4.33 -0.80 5.48
CA THR A 36 -5.52 -1.62 5.23
C THR A 36 -5.18 -3.12 5.06
N GLY A 37 -3.94 -3.43 4.69
CA GLY A 37 -3.41 -4.79 4.61
C GLY A 37 -2.87 -5.31 5.94
N GLU A 38 -3.03 -4.54 7.01
CA GLU A 38 -2.67 -4.91 8.39
C GLU A 38 -1.16 -5.11 8.62
N ASN A 39 -0.31 -4.41 7.85
CA ASN A 39 1.14 -4.57 7.92
C ASN A 39 1.74 -4.29 9.32
N VAL A 40 1.09 -3.43 10.10
CA VAL A 40 1.52 -3.09 11.47
C VAL A 40 1.35 -4.26 12.46
N ALA A 41 0.47 -5.21 12.14
CA ALA A 41 0.23 -6.43 12.92
C ALA A 41 1.09 -7.62 12.45
N MET A 42 1.81 -7.50 11.34
CA MET A 42 2.61 -8.56 10.74
C MET A 42 4.08 -8.47 11.19
N ASN A 43 4.69 -9.60 11.44
CA ASN A 43 6.14 -9.67 11.57
C ASN A 43 6.84 -9.67 10.19
N MET A 44 8.16 -9.56 10.18
CA MET A 44 8.95 -9.46 8.95
C MET A 44 8.89 -10.74 8.08
N GLU A 45 8.73 -11.90 8.70
CA GLU A 45 8.65 -13.18 7.98
C GLU A 45 7.31 -13.32 7.27
N GLU A 46 6.22 -12.98 7.94
CA GLU A 46 4.87 -12.94 7.36
C GLU A 46 4.81 -11.96 6.19
N GLN A 47 5.39 -10.76 6.32
CA GLN A 47 5.44 -9.80 5.23
C GLN A 47 6.20 -10.35 4.02
N ARG A 48 7.36 -10.98 4.23
CA ARG A 48 8.16 -11.60 3.16
C ARG A 48 7.40 -12.73 2.48
N GLU A 49 6.73 -13.58 3.26
CA GLU A 49 5.91 -14.67 2.73
C GLU A 49 4.78 -14.15 1.84
N ILE A 50 4.02 -13.17 2.32
CA ILE A 50 2.88 -12.58 1.60
C ILE A 50 3.36 -11.91 0.32
N ILE A 51 4.42 -11.10 0.39
CA ILE A 51 4.98 -10.40 -0.78
C ILE A 51 5.47 -11.40 -1.82
N GLY A 52 6.25 -12.40 -1.41
CA GLY A 52 6.77 -13.43 -2.30
C GLY A 52 5.66 -14.23 -2.99
N HIS A 53 4.64 -14.62 -2.23
CA HIS A 53 3.49 -15.34 -2.75
C HIS A 53 2.69 -14.50 -3.76
N VAL A 54 2.33 -13.27 -3.39
CA VAL A 54 1.53 -12.38 -4.27
C VAL A 54 2.33 -12.01 -5.53
N ALA A 55 3.62 -11.70 -5.41
CA ALA A 55 4.47 -11.42 -6.56
C ALA A 55 4.53 -12.61 -7.54
N SER A 56 4.70 -13.83 -7.02
CA SER A 56 4.71 -15.05 -7.81
C SER A 56 3.36 -15.32 -8.48
N PHE A 57 2.26 -15.12 -7.76
CA PHE A 57 0.91 -15.31 -8.28
C PHE A 57 0.59 -14.33 -9.40
N LEU A 58 0.89 -13.04 -9.21
CA LEU A 58 0.64 -12.00 -10.21
C LEU A 58 1.53 -12.15 -11.45
N ASN A 59 2.72 -12.69 -11.28
CA ASN A 59 3.69 -12.96 -12.36
C ASN A 59 3.82 -11.81 -13.39
N GLY A 60 3.82 -10.55 -12.90
CA GLY A 60 3.97 -9.37 -13.74
C GLY A 60 2.72 -8.93 -14.52
N GLN A 61 1.55 -9.56 -14.30
CA GLN A 61 0.31 -9.17 -14.99
C GLN A 61 -0.11 -7.73 -14.70
N VAL A 62 0.11 -7.26 -13.47
CA VAL A 62 -0.12 -5.88 -13.05
C VAL A 62 0.99 -5.43 -12.10
N PRO A 63 1.25 -4.12 -11.98
CA PRO A 63 2.20 -3.59 -11.00
C PRO A 63 1.82 -3.98 -9.57
N LEU A 64 2.81 -4.45 -8.80
CA LEU A 64 2.69 -4.74 -7.37
C LEU A 64 3.39 -3.66 -6.55
N ILE A 65 2.65 -3.04 -5.65
CA ILE A 65 3.14 -2.03 -4.70
C ILE A 65 3.15 -2.66 -3.32
N CYS A 66 4.33 -2.70 -2.68
CA CYS A 66 4.48 -3.27 -1.34
C CYS A 66 4.76 -2.16 -0.33
N GLY A 67 4.02 -2.14 0.77
CA GLY A 67 4.21 -1.21 1.88
C GLY A 67 5.39 -1.58 2.79
N THR A 68 6.54 -1.86 2.20
CA THR A 68 7.77 -2.22 2.93
C THR A 68 8.86 -1.21 2.66
N GLY A 69 9.45 -0.65 3.71
CA GLY A 69 10.59 0.25 3.61
C GLY A 69 10.34 1.58 2.90
N GLY A 70 9.08 2.00 2.79
CA GLY A 70 8.66 3.31 2.31
C GLY A 70 7.66 3.97 3.24
N VAL A 71 7.44 5.27 3.08
CA VAL A 71 6.37 6.00 3.77
C VAL A 71 5.27 6.38 2.80
N MET A 72 4.03 6.17 3.21
CA MET A 72 2.88 6.80 2.56
C MET A 72 2.53 8.07 3.33
N VAL A 73 2.65 9.21 2.65
CA VAL A 73 2.38 10.52 3.25
C VAL A 73 1.04 11.03 2.75
N ILE A 74 0.12 11.26 3.68
CA ILE A 74 -1.12 11.97 3.43
C ILE A 74 -0.95 13.44 3.77
N LEU A 75 -1.63 14.30 3.02
CA LEU A 75 -1.69 15.72 3.35
C LEU A 75 -2.50 15.97 4.61
N PRO A 76 -2.15 16.98 5.41
CA PRO A 76 -2.96 17.43 6.53
C PRO A 76 -4.22 18.17 6.02
N TYR A 77 -5.16 17.42 5.47
CA TYR A 77 -6.37 17.92 4.79
C TYR A 77 -7.24 18.83 5.65
N TYR A 78 -7.22 18.65 6.96
CA TYR A 78 -7.97 19.49 7.91
C TYR A 78 -7.42 20.92 8.05
N LEU A 79 -6.20 21.21 7.57
CA LEU A 79 -5.59 22.53 7.57
C LEU A 79 -5.82 23.31 6.28
N ASN A 80 -6.36 22.68 5.26
CA ASN A 80 -6.57 23.25 3.91
C ASN A 80 -5.36 24.10 3.41
N PRO A 81 -4.15 23.51 3.35
CA PRO A 81 -2.96 24.24 2.98
C PRO A 81 -2.96 24.64 1.51
N HIS A 82 -2.44 25.81 1.17
CA HIS A 82 -2.32 26.17 -0.24
C HIS A 82 -1.21 25.37 -0.94
N LYS A 83 -1.27 25.26 -2.26
CA LYS A 83 -0.43 24.40 -3.11
C LYS A 83 1.08 24.52 -2.85
N LYS A 84 1.59 25.73 -2.62
CA LYS A 84 3.01 25.96 -2.35
C LYS A 84 3.46 25.32 -1.02
N ALA A 85 2.63 25.41 0.02
CA ALA A 85 2.90 24.79 1.33
C ALA A 85 2.86 23.25 1.22
N VAL A 86 1.93 22.70 0.44
CA VAL A 86 1.85 21.26 0.15
C VAL A 86 3.13 20.76 -0.48
N MET A 87 3.61 21.43 -1.52
CA MET A 87 4.85 21.05 -2.22
C MET A 87 6.07 21.13 -1.31
N GLN A 88 6.12 22.15 -0.45
CA GLN A 88 7.23 22.29 0.51
C GLN A 88 7.21 21.16 1.55
N HIS A 89 6.04 20.82 2.09
CA HIS A 89 5.88 19.71 3.03
C HIS A 89 6.47 18.39 2.51
N PHE A 90 6.16 18.03 1.27
CA PHE A 90 6.74 16.80 0.68
C PHE A 90 8.24 16.89 0.44
N ARG A 91 8.75 18.08 0.07
CA ARG A 91 10.20 18.30 -0.08
C ARG A 91 10.93 18.15 1.25
N ASP A 92 10.37 18.70 2.32
CA ASP A 92 10.95 18.64 3.65
C ASP A 92 11.01 17.20 4.18
N ILE A 93 9.92 16.44 4.01
CA ILE A 93 9.88 15.01 4.34
C ILE A 93 10.92 14.23 3.52
N ARG A 94 10.98 14.46 2.20
CA ARG A 94 11.95 13.78 1.33
C ARG A 94 13.40 14.13 1.68
N ALA A 95 13.66 15.35 2.10
CA ALA A 95 14.99 15.79 2.54
C ALA A 95 15.42 15.16 3.88
N ALA A 96 14.45 14.90 4.77
CA ALA A 96 14.69 14.29 6.07
C ALA A 96 14.83 12.77 6.04
N LEU A 97 14.30 12.10 4.98
CA LEU A 97 14.22 10.64 4.91
C LEU A 97 14.78 10.13 3.59
N ASP A 98 15.80 9.27 3.67
CA ASP A 98 16.34 8.57 2.49
C ASP A 98 15.62 7.25 2.22
N ILE A 99 14.30 7.32 2.10
CA ILE A 99 13.41 6.20 1.80
C ILE A 99 12.46 6.56 0.67
N ARG A 100 11.89 5.55 0.03
CA ARG A 100 10.85 5.77 -0.98
C ARG A 100 9.61 6.38 -0.34
N MET A 101 9.06 7.41 -0.97
CA MET A 101 7.86 8.10 -0.50
C MET A 101 6.74 7.96 -1.54
N MET A 102 5.57 7.57 -1.08
CA MET A 102 4.33 7.60 -1.86
C MET A 102 3.45 8.73 -1.33
N ILE A 103 3.00 9.60 -2.22
CA ILE A 103 2.04 10.65 -1.89
C ILE A 103 0.63 10.05 -2.03
N TYR A 104 -0.13 10.09 -0.94
CA TYR A 104 -1.54 9.74 -0.96
C TYR A 104 -2.37 11.02 -1.13
N ASN A 105 -2.87 11.23 -2.36
CA ASN A 105 -3.78 12.31 -2.66
C ASN A 105 -5.22 11.80 -2.57
N ASN A 106 -6.03 12.44 -1.74
CA ASN A 106 -7.46 12.17 -1.66
C ASN A 106 -8.23 13.42 -2.12
N PRO A 107 -8.71 13.45 -3.38
CA PRO A 107 -9.39 14.62 -3.95
C PRO A 107 -10.67 15.04 -3.23
N TRP A 108 -11.29 14.15 -2.46
CA TRP A 108 -12.49 14.45 -1.66
C TRP A 108 -12.20 15.38 -0.48
N PHE A 109 -10.97 15.34 0.04
CA PHE A 109 -10.57 16.17 1.16
C PHE A 109 -9.66 17.33 0.75
N LEU A 110 -8.90 17.18 -0.32
CA LEU A 110 -7.99 18.22 -0.82
C LEU A 110 -7.73 18.00 -2.32
N PRO A 111 -8.53 18.62 -3.20
CA PRO A 111 -8.24 18.59 -4.64
C PRO A 111 -6.98 19.42 -4.92
N LEU A 112 -5.93 18.76 -5.41
CA LEU A 112 -4.68 19.40 -5.85
C LEU A 112 -4.79 19.98 -7.25
#